data_4195159d2ed9e8e21cb95fdb0e9385f8
#
_entry.id   4195159d2ed9e8e21cb95fdb0e9385f8
#
_cell.length_a   1.000
_cell.length_b   1.000
_cell.length_c   1.000
_cell.angle_alpha   90.00
_cell.angle_beta   90.00
_cell.angle_gamma   90.00
#
_symmetry.space_group_name_H-M   'P 1'
#
loop_
_entity.id
_entity.type
_entity.pdbx_description
1 polymer ?
#
loop_
_entity_poly.entity_id
_entity_poly.type
_entity_poly.pdbx_seq_one_letter_code
_entity_poly.pdbx_strand_id
1 'polypeptide(L)'
;MEMTFRWYGHDDQVTLENIRQIPGMKGIVTAIYDVPVGEVWSRERIHQLKQDVEASGLKLSVIESVPVHEDIKLGKPTRDHLIDNYIQTIKNLGAEGVNIVCYNFMPVFDWTRTDLAYVLPDGSNALIFDEEVAKKMDPVKGELSLPGWDSSYTKDEMKAIMDEYSKVDEEKLWEHLEYFIKRVIPAAEEAGVKMAIHPDDPPYSIFGLPRIITCKENLIRFVELYDSPNNGVTVCVGSYASDPNNDAVEMLKEMLKRNRVNFMHARNIRLTGKGKSFEESAHPTEYGSIDMYEVVKALHDANWEGPIRPDHGRMIWGETGRPGYGLFDRALGATYLHGLAEAVAKNAK
;
A
#
# COMPACT_ATOMS: atom_id res chain seq x y z
N MET A 1 -12.27 2.92 14.12
CA MET A 1 -11.66 3.00 12.76
C MET A 1 -11.80 4.43 12.21
N GLU A 2 -10.74 4.98 11.62
CA GLU A 2 -10.71 6.27 10.95
C GLU A 2 -10.76 6.04 9.43
N MET A 3 -11.89 6.35 8.78
CA MET A 3 -12.02 6.22 7.31
C MET A 3 -11.15 7.26 6.61
N THR A 4 -10.30 6.82 5.71
CA THR A 4 -9.35 7.64 4.97
C THR A 4 -9.44 7.38 3.46
N PHE A 5 -8.90 8.29 2.68
CA PHE A 5 -8.93 8.21 1.22
C PHE A 5 -7.60 8.63 0.61
N ARG A 6 -7.17 7.94 -0.44
CA ARG A 6 -5.95 8.30 -1.18
C ARG A 6 -6.18 9.51 -2.07
N TRP A 7 -5.30 10.51 -1.93
CA TRP A 7 -5.24 11.71 -2.76
C TRP A 7 -3.82 11.89 -3.32
N TYR A 8 -3.71 12.21 -4.59
CA TYR A 8 -2.43 12.30 -5.31
C TYR A 8 -1.93 13.74 -5.50
N GLY A 9 -2.46 14.71 -4.76
CA GLY A 9 -2.05 16.10 -4.87
C GLY A 9 -2.97 16.94 -5.73
N HIS A 10 -2.57 18.20 -5.97
CA HIS A 10 -3.42 19.19 -6.64
C HIS A 10 -3.77 18.87 -8.10
N ASP A 11 -2.95 18.01 -8.76
CA ASP A 11 -3.21 17.55 -10.13
C ASP A 11 -4.11 16.30 -10.18
N ASP A 12 -4.55 15.79 -9.02
CA ASP A 12 -5.49 14.66 -8.95
C ASP A 12 -6.88 15.12 -9.43
N GLN A 13 -7.49 14.35 -10.33
CA GLN A 13 -8.88 14.60 -10.76
C GLN A 13 -9.88 14.41 -9.61
N VAL A 14 -9.54 13.61 -8.62
CA VAL A 14 -10.30 13.44 -7.37
C VAL A 14 -9.85 14.50 -6.38
N THR A 15 -10.63 15.54 -6.20
CA THR A 15 -10.28 16.67 -5.34
C THR A 15 -10.57 16.41 -3.86
N LEU A 16 -9.95 17.19 -2.98
CA LEU A 16 -10.24 17.13 -1.54
C LEU A 16 -11.70 17.47 -1.23
N GLU A 17 -12.34 18.37 -2.03
CA GLU A 17 -13.77 18.67 -1.92
C GLU A 17 -14.65 17.46 -2.24
N ASN A 18 -14.29 16.68 -3.27
CA ASN A 18 -15.00 15.44 -3.58
C ASN A 18 -14.86 14.43 -2.44
N ILE A 19 -13.65 14.25 -1.93
CA ILE A 19 -13.36 13.29 -0.85
C ILE A 19 -14.12 13.66 0.42
N ARG A 20 -14.15 14.94 0.80
CA ARG A 20 -14.87 15.41 1.98
C ARG A 20 -16.38 15.14 1.94
N GLN A 21 -16.97 15.01 0.76
CA GLN A 21 -18.39 14.72 0.58
C GLN A 21 -18.74 13.24 0.80
N ILE A 22 -17.75 12.34 0.87
CA ILE A 22 -17.99 10.92 1.12
C ILE A 22 -18.44 10.74 2.59
N PRO A 23 -19.60 10.10 2.84
CA PRO A 23 -20.09 9.91 4.21
C PRO A 23 -19.08 9.19 5.11
N GLY A 24 -18.83 9.76 6.30
CA GLY A 24 -17.93 9.19 7.29
C GLY A 24 -16.43 9.39 7.02
N MET A 25 -16.06 10.09 5.94
CA MET A 25 -14.66 10.39 5.62
C MET A 25 -14.06 11.35 6.65
N LYS A 26 -12.84 11.02 7.13
CA LYS A 26 -12.14 11.80 8.16
C LYS A 26 -10.74 12.21 7.75
N GLY A 27 -10.03 11.36 7.03
CA GLY A 27 -8.62 11.57 6.78
C GLY A 27 -8.16 11.33 5.34
N ILE A 28 -6.99 11.87 5.06
CA ILE A 28 -6.29 11.76 3.78
C ILE A 28 -5.04 10.90 3.94
N VAL A 29 -4.83 10.09 2.93
CA VAL A 29 -3.60 9.34 2.67
C VAL A 29 -2.94 9.96 1.45
N THR A 30 -1.73 10.48 1.58
CA THR A 30 -1.02 11.11 0.46
C THR A 30 0.50 11.05 0.66
N ALA A 31 1.27 11.62 -0.25
CA ALA A 31 2.72 11.72 -0.17
C ALA A 31 3.21 13.06 -0.76
N ILE A 32 4.49 13.33 -0.62
CA ILE A 32 5.20 14.40 -1.34
C ILE A 32 5.79 13.78 -2.60
N TYR A 33 5.42 14.32 -3.76
CA TYR A 33 5.79 13.78 -5.07
C TYR A 33 6.88 14.57 -5.79
N ASP A 34 7.21 15.76 -5.29
CA ASP A 34 8.14 16.73 -5.86
C ASP A 34 9.53 16.72 -5.22
N VAL A 35 9.78 15.78 -4.29
CA VAL A 35 11.10 15.55 -3.69
C VAL A 35 11.66 14.23 -4.25
N PRO A 36 12.89 14.24 -4.80
CA PRO A 36 13.53 13.03 -5.33
C PRO A 36 13.66 11.92 -4.28
N VAL A 37 13.56 10.66 -4.74
CA VAL A 37 13.72 9.49 -3.87
C VAL A 37 15.10 9.47 -3.22
N GLY A 38 15.14 9.31 -1.90
CA GLY A 38 16.37 9.32 -1.12
C GLY A 38 16.78 10.69 -0.56
N GLU A 39 16.09 11.76 -0.94
CA GLU A 39 16.30 13.08 -0.35
C GLU A 39 15.39 13.32 0.88
N VAL A 40 15.82 14.21 1.75
CA VAL A 40 15.10 14.57 2.98
C VAL A 40 13.88 15.42 2.64
N TRP A 41 12.71 15.04 3.15
CA TRP A 41 11.55 15.93 3.14
C TRP A 41 11.67 16.97 4.24
N SER A 42 11.72 18.25 3.87
CA SER A 42 11.82 19.33 4.85
C SER A 42 10.54 19.49 5.67
N ARG A 43 10.66 20.02 6.89
CA ARG A 43 9.50 20.30 7.74
C ARG A 43 8.53 21.29 7.07
N GLU A 44 9.05 22.29 6.40
CA GLU A 44 8.27 23.31 5.69
C GLU A 44 7.39 22.67 4.60
N ARG A 45 7.97 21.71 3.83
CA ARG A 45 7.23 21.03 2.76
C ARG A 45 6.15 20.09 3.32
N ILE A 46 6.44 19.39 4.43
CA ILE A 46 5.48 18.56 5.15
C ILE A 46 4.36 19.43 5.74
N HIS A 47 4.72 20.54 6.37
CA HIS A 47 3.77 21.49 6.94
C HIS A 47 2.82 22.05 5.88
N GLN A 48 3.34 22.41 4.70
CA GLN A 48 2.53 22.90 3.58
C GLN A 48 1.52 21.83 3.14
N LEU A 49 1.96 20.57 2.94
CA LEU A 49 1.06 19.48 2.58
C LEU A 49 -0.05 19.28 3.63
N LYS A 50 0.32 19.36 4.90
CA LYS A 50 -0.63 19.24 6.01
C LYS A 50 -1.65 20.37 5.98
N GLN A 51 -1.22 21.61 5.79
CA GLN A 51 -2.11 22.76 5.67
C GLN A 51 -3.07 22.63 4.47
N ASP A 52 -2.58 22.17 3.32
CA ASP A 52 -3.42 21.97 2.12
C ASP A 52 -4.56 20.98 2.40
N VAL A 53 -4.26 19.88 3.08
CA VAL A 53 -5.26 18.89 3.47
C VAL A 53 -6.20 19.44 4.54
N GLU A 54 -5.70 20.04 5.61
CA GLU A 54 -6.48 20.52 6.74
C GLU A 54 -7.40 21.70 6.38
N ALA A 55 -7.02 22.52 5.39
CA ALA A 55 -7.86 23.58 4.84
C ALA A 55 -9.17 23.05 4.23
N SER A 56 -9.19 21.79 3.79
CA SER A 56 -10.41 21.12 3.30
C SER A 56 -11.31 20.60 4.42
N GLY A 57 -10.88 20.66 5.69
CA GLY A 57 -11.57 20.09 6.86
C GLY A 57 -11.32 18.59 7.06
N LEU A 58 -10.33 18.01 6.36
CA LEU A 58 -9.87 16.63 6.52
C LEU A 58 -8.52 16.62 7.26
N LYS A 59 -8.15 15.48 7.86
CA LYS A 59 -6.89 15.31 8.57
C LYS A 59 -5.86 14.66 7.65
N LEU A 60 -4.60 15.08 7.67
CA LEU A 60 -3.51 14.30 7.09
C LEU A 60 -3.19 13.12 8.02
N SER A 61 -3.69 11.94 7.69
CA SER A 61 -3.67 10.77 8.58
C SER A 61 -2.49 9.84 8.33
N VAL A 62 -2.13 9.64 7.08
CA VAL A 62 -1.07 8.68 6.68
C VAL A 62 -0.26 9.27 5.54
N ILE A 63 1.05 9.15 5.64
CA ILE A 63 1.94 9.28 4.47
C ILE A 63 2.07 7.90 3.80
N GLU A 64 1.74 7.86 2.52
CA GLU A 64 1.91 6.68 1.69
C GLU A 64 2.39 7.10 0.30
N SER A 65 3.72 7.00 0.04
CA SER A 65 4.77 6.52 0.94
C SER A 65 5.92 7.51 1.02
N VAL A 66 6.81 7.32 2.01
CA VAL A 66 8.19 7.76 1.87
C VAL A 66 8.90 6.64 1.10
N PRO A 67 9.35 6.87 -0.15
CA PRO A 67 9.93 5.80 -0.96
C PRO A 67 11.27 5.32 -0.38
N VAL A 68 11.46 4.00 -0.32
CA VAL A 68 12.75 3.40 0.04
C VAL A 68 13.60 3.29 -1.22
N HIS A 69 14.75 3.94 -1.24
CA HIS A 69 15.65 3.97 -2.40
C HIS A 69 16.17 2.57 -2.75
N GLU A 70 16.34 2.28 -4.05
CA GLU A 70 16.79 0.96 -4.52
C GLU A 70 18.17 0.56 -3.97
N ASP A 71 19.07 1.50 -3.75
CA ASP A 71 20.39 1.22 -3.16
C ASP A 71 20.31 0.69 -1.73
N ILE A 72 19.25 1.02 -0.98
CA ILE A 72 18.97 0.43 0.33
C ILE A 72 18.56 -1.03 0.17
N LYS A 73 17.63 -1.31 -0.73
CA LYS A 73 17.12 -2.65 -1.03
C LYS A 73 18.21 -3.56 -1.63
N LEU A 74 19.12 -2.99 -2.41
CA LEU A 74 20.27 -3.68 -2.99
C LEU A 74 21.46 -3.81 -2.01
N GLY A 75 21.43 -3.13 -0.86
CA GLY A 75 22.51 -3.16 0.13
C GLY A 75 23.78 -2.48 -0.33
N LYS A 76 23.70 -1.47 -1.22
CA LYS A 76 24.85 -0.75 -1.77
C LYS A 76 25.58 0.10 -0.71
N PRO A 77 26.83 0.51 -0.95
CA PRO A 77 27.58 1.36 -0.01
C PRO A 77 26.92 2.70 0.31
N THR A 78 26.12 3.24 -0.61
CA THR A 78 25.35 4.49 -0.46
C THR A 78 24.18 4.38 0.53
N ARG A 79 23.77 3.15 0.89
CA ARG A 79 22.57 2.88 1.72
C ARG A 79 22.57 3.62 3.05
N ASP A 80 23.73 3.80 3.68
CA ASP A 80 23.81 4.40 5.02
C ASP A 80 23.40 5.88 4.99
N HIS A 81 23.89 6.64 4.03
CA HIS A 81 23.47 8.02 3.82
C HIS A 81 21.99 8.14 3.47
N LEU A 82 21.49 7.24 2.62
CA LEU A 82 20.07 7.21 2.23
C LEU A 82 19.15 6.85 3.41
N ILE A 83 19.58 5.95 4.28
CA ILE A 83 18.87 5.61 5.53
C ILE A 83 18.88 6.81 6.49
N ASP A 84 19.99 7.53 6.61
CA ASP A 84 20.05 8.73 7.45
C ASP A 84 19.09 9.82 6.95
N ASN A 85 18.98 10.01 5.63
CA ASN A 85 18.00 10.91 5.02
C ASN A 85 16.55 10.44 5.29
N TYR A 86 16.31 9.12 5.19
CA TYR A 86 15.01 8.52 5.52
C TYR A 86 14.63 8.78 6.99
N ILE A 87 15.56 8.54 7.91
CA ILE A 87 15.39 8.80 9.34
C ILE A 87 15.08 10.29 9.59
N GLN A 88 15.79 11.21 8.92
CA GLN A 88 15.51 12.63 9.06
C GLN A 88 14.10 12.99 8.58
N THR A 89 13.65 12.39 7.48
CA THR A 89 12.27 12.55 6.98
C THR A 89 11.25 12.05 8.01
N ILE A 90 11.47 10.88 8.63
CA ILE A 90 10.59 10.35 9.68
C ILE A 90 10.52 11.29 10.90
N LYS A 91 11.67 11.83 11.33
CA LYS A 91 11.73 12.83 12.43
C LYS A 91 10.95 14.10 12.07
N ASN A 92 11.08 14.57 10.85
CA ASN A 92 10.35 15.75 10.37
C ASN A 92 8.83 15.50 10.32
N LEU A 93 8.39 14.32 9.88
CA LEU A 93 6.97 13.92 9.88
C LEU A 93 6.41 13.88 11.32
N GLY A 94 7.11 13.24 12.25
CA GLY A 94 6.71 13.21 13.66
C GLY A 94 6.61 14.59 14.27
N ALA A 95 7.57 15.49 13.97
CA ALA A 95 7.56 16.87 14.45
C ALA A 95 6.35 17.68 13.92
N GLU A 96 5.82 17.34 12.74
CA GLU A 96 4.59 17.93 12.17
C GLU A 96 3.32 17.17 12.61
N GLY A 97 3.44 16.15 13.48
CA GLY A 97 2.31 15.39 14.01
C GLY A 97 1.70 14.41 13.00
N VAL A 98 2.46 14.00 11.97
CA VAL A 98 2.09 12.94 11.05
C VAL A 98 2.70 11.63 11.53
N ASN A 99 1.88 10.77 12.12
CA ASN A 99 2.34 9.68 12.97
C ASN A 99 2.25 8.29 12.34
N ILE A 100 1.90 8.18 11.05
CA ILE A 100 1.84 6.90 10.33
C ILE A 100 2.47 7.05 8.96
N VAL A 101 3.43 6.18 8.66
CA VAL A 101 4.11 6.09 7.37
C VAL A 101 3.97 4.69 6.82
N CYS A 102 3.19 4.57 5.75
CA CYS A 102 3.15 3.38 4.90
C CYS A 102 4.34 3.41 3.93
N TYR A 103 5.01 2.30 3.76
CA TYR A 103 6.13 2.14 2.83
C TYR A 103 6.17 0.71 2.30
N ASN A 104 6.88 0.47 1.22
CA ASN A 104 7.14 -0.87 0.71
C ASN A 104 8.64 -1.13 0.55
N PHE A 105 9.00 -2.40 0.42
CA PHE A 105 10.38 -2.85 0.16
C PHE A 105 10.47 -3.69 -1.11
N MET A 106 9.53 -3.46 -2.03
CA MET A 106 9.43 -4.16 -3.32
C MET A 106 10.59 -3.77 -4.23
N PRO A 107 11.35 -4.73 -4.76
CA PRO A 107 12.35 -4.46 -5.78
C PRO A 107 11.75 -3.88 -7.06
N VAL A 108 12.25 -2.76 -7.53
CA VAL A 108 11.97 -2.07 -8.81
C VAL A 108 10.51 -1.65 -8.97
N PHE A 109 9.60 -2.63 -8.96
CA PHE A 109 8.17 -2.41 -9.23
C PHE A 109 7.36 -2.41 -7.93
N ASP A 110 6.49 -1.41 -7.79
CA ASP A 110 5.44 -1.36 -6.78
C ASP A 110 4.33 -2.40 -7.12
N TRP A 111 3.06 -2.10 -6.90
CA TRP A 111 2.00 -2.99 -7.33
C TRP A 111 1.97 -3.16 -8.86
N THR A 112 1.77 -4.39 -9.30
CA THR A 112 1.86 -4.76 -10.73
C THR A 112 0.55 -5.33 -11.23
N ARG A 113 0.10 -4.88 -12.41
CA ARG A 113 -1.06 -5.40 -13.13
C ARG A 113 -0.70 -5.63 -14.60
N THR A 114 -1.38 -6.57 -15.22
CA THR A 114 -1.19 -6.90 -16.64
C THR A 114 -2.08 -6.10 -17.57
N ASP A 115 -3.20 -5.55 -17.04
CA ASP A 115 -4.07 -4.61 -17.75
C ASP A 115 -4.64 -3.61 -16.73
N LEU A 116 -4.62 -2.34 -17.09
CA LEU A 116 -5.07 -1.24 -16.24
C LEU A 116 -6.50 -0.76 -16.55
N ALA A 117 -7.11 -1.29 -17.60
CA ALA A 117 -8.42 -0.85 -18.08
C ALA A 117 -9.27 -2.00 -18.64
N TYR A 118 -9.09 -3.20 -18.09
CA TYR A 118 -9.86 -4.38 -18.52
C TYR A 118 -11.36 -4.15 -18.32
N VAL A 119 -12.13 -4.40 -19.40
CA VAL A 119 -13.59 -4.19 -19.38
C VAL A 119 -14.26 -5.40 -18.77
N LEU A 120 -14.92 -5.19 -17.63
CA LEU A 120 -15.74 -6.20 -16.97
C LEU A 120 -17.10 -6.40 -17.66
N PRO A 121 -17.81 -7.51 -17.39
CA PRO A 121 -19.12 -7.79 -18.02
C PRO A 121 -20.20 -6.72 -17.79
N ASP A 122 -20.09 -5.93 -16.72
CA ASP A 122 -21.00 -4.81 -16.41
C ASP A 122 -20.62 -3.52 -17.14
N GLY A 123 -19.55 -3.52 -17.93
CA GLY A 123 -19.06 -2.36 -18.70
C GLY A 123 -18.16 -1.43 -17.89
N SER A 124 -17.87 -1.71 -16.62
CA SER A 124 -16.87 -0.99 -15.85
C SER A 124 -15.44 -1.45 -16.22
N ASN A 125 -14.43 -0.63 -15.90
CA ASN A 125 -13.05 -0.99 -16.11
C ASN A 125 -12.39 -1.35 -14.77
N ALA A 126 -11.60 -2.42 -14.77
CA ALA A 126 -10.85 -2.88 -13.60
C ALA A 126 -9.38 -3.11 -13.91
N LEU A 127 -8.57 -3.05 -12.86
CA LEU A 127 -7.20 -3.53 -12.91
C LEU A 127 -7.22 -5.05 -12.84
N ILE A 128 -6.44 -5.73 -13.68
CA ILE A 128 -6.29 -7.18 -13.61
C ILE A 128 -4.84 -7.62 -13.60
N PHE A 129 -4.60 -8.77 -13.00
CA PHE A 129 -3.36 -9.52 -13.12
C PHE A 129 -3.66 -10.90 -13.72
N ASP A 130 -3.14 -11.14 -14.90
CA ASP A 130 -3.18 -12.45 -15.57
C ASP A 130 -1.80 -13.08 -15.50
N GLU A 131 -1.70 -14.21 -14.79
CA GLU A 131 -0.41 -14.89 -14.57
C GLU A 131 0.26 -15.34 -15.87
N GLU A 132 -0.54 -15.81 -16.85
CA GLU A 132 0.01 -16.27 -18.14
C GLU A 132 0.48 -15.11 -19.03
N VAL A 133 -0.13 -13.94 -18.89
CA VAL A 133 0.34 -12.71 -19.52
C VAL A 133 1.62 -12.26 -18.83
N ALA A 134 1.62 -12.17 -17.50
CA ALA A 134 2.78 -11.73 -16.71
C ALA A 134 4.04 -12.58 -16.97
N LYS A 135 3.90 -13.91 -17.12
CA LYS A 135 5.01 -14.82 -17.48
C LYS A 135 5.66 -14.51 -18.83
N LYS A 136 4.94 -13.86 -19.74
CA LYS A 136 5.44 -13.50 -21.08
C LYS A 136 5.95 -12.07 -21.15
N MET A 137 5.66 -11.26 -20.15
CA MET A 137 6.12 -9.88 -20.08
C MET A 137 7.63 -9.81 -19.80
N ASP A 138 8.31 -8.92 -20.50
CA ASP A 138 9.74 -8.66 -20.31
C ASP A 138 9.92 -7.18 -19.95
N PRO A 139 10.25 -6.88 -18.68
CA PRO A 139 10.38 -5.49 -18.23
C PRO A 139 11.49 -4.72 -18.94
N VAL A 140 12.49 -5.40 -19.52
CA VAL A 140 13.59 -4.75 -20.24
C VAL A 140 13.17 -4.34 -21.66
N LYS A 141 12.22 -5.03 -22.26
CA LYS A 141 11.77 -4.72 -23.64
C LYS A 141 10.86 -3.50 -23.73
N GLY A 142 10.35 -3.01 -22.61
CA GLY A 142 9.53 -1.79 -22.56
C GLY A 142 8.14 -1.94 -23.18
N GLU A 143 7.58 -3.16 -23.19
CA GLU A 143 6.21 -3.47 -23.62
C GLU A 143 5.20 -3.42 -22.47
N LEU A 144 5.64 -2.94 -21.30
CA LEU A 144 4.85 -2.93 -20.09
C LEU A 144 4.17 -1.57 -19.91
N SER A 145 2.86 -1.56 -19.83
CA SER A 145 2.12 -0.46 -19.24
C SER A 145 1.97 -0.72 -17.76
N LEU A 146 3.06 -0.51 -17.00
CA LEU A 146 3.06 -0.67 -15.55
C LEU A 146 2.65 0.64 -14.87
N PRO A 147 1.85 0.61 -13.80
CA PRO A 147 1.45 1.82 -13.11
C PRO A 147 2.63 2.44 -12.36
N GLY A 148 2.94 3.67 -12.71
CA GLY A 148 3.68 4.59 -11.86
C GLY A 148 5.21 4.60 -11.98
N TRP A 149 5.89 3.51 -12.30
CA TRP A 149 7.36 3.40 -12.20
C TRP A 149 8.08 3.09 -13.52
N ASP A 150 7.41 2.48 -14.49
CA ASP A 150 7.99 2.14 -15.80
C ASP A 150 8.45 3.38 -16.59
N SER A 151 7.76 4.49 -16.41
CA SER A 151 8.14 5.78 -17.01
C SER A 151 9.35 6.45 -16.34
N SER A 152 9.83 5.90 -15.22
CA SER A 152 10.94 6.47 -14.45
C SER A 152 12.30 5.95 -14.88
N TYR A 153 12.36 4.83 -15.63
CA TYR A 153 13.60 4.20 -16.08
C TYR A 153 13.70 4.17 -17.60
N THR A 154 14.87 4.52 -18.12
CA THR A 154 15.22 4.18 -19.51
C THR A 154 15.43 2.67 -19.64
N LYS A 155 15.43 2.13 -20.87
CA LYS A 155 15.68 0.70 -21.10
C LYS A 155 17.03 0.23 -20.55
N ASP A 156 18.06 1.06 -20.67
CA ASP A 156 19.41 0.74 -20.18
C ASP A 156 19.46 0.76 -18.64
N GLU A 157 18.80 1.71 -17.99
CA GLU A 157 18.66 1.77 -16.52
C GLU A 157 17.84 0.57 -16.01
N MET A 158 16.73 0.22 -16.68
CA MET A 158 15.93 -0.95 -16.33
C MET A 158 16.76 -2.23 -16.42
N LYS A 159 17.52 -2.41 -17.51
CA LYS A 159 18.39 -3.56 -17.66
C LYS A 159 19.45 -3.60 -16.56
N ALA A 160 20.09 -2.48 -16.27
CA ALA A 160 21.14 -2.40 -15.25
C ALA A 160 20.60 -2.79 -13.87
N ILE A 161 19.43 -2.27 -13.48
CA ILE A 161 18.85 -2.58 -12.16
C ILE A 161 18.36 -4.04 -12.08
N MET A 162 17.80 -4.59 -13.15
CA MET A 162 17.44 -6.01 -13.21
C MET A 162 18.66 -6.93 -13.11
N ASP A 163 19.78 -6.57 -13.77
CA ASP A 163 21.05 -7.29 -13.66
C ASP A 163 21.64 -7.25 -12.24
N GLU A 164 21.42 -6.17 -11.50
CA GLU A 164 21.83 -6.08 -10.09
C GLU A 164 20.94 -6.99 -9.21
N TYR A 165 19.63 -6.94 -9.39
CA TYR A 165 18.71 -7.79 -8.63
C TYR A 165 18.83 -9.29 -8.93
N SER A 166 19.36 -9.67 -10.09
CA SER A 166 19.66 -11.08 -10.40
C SER A 166 20.65 -11.73 -9.41
N LYS A 167 21.33 -10.93 -8.58
CA LYS A 167 22.29 -11.36 -7.54
C LYS A 167 21.69 -11.28 -6.12
N VAL A 168 20.44 -10.88 -6.00
CA VAL A 168 19.73 -10.71 -4.73
C VAL A 168 18.59 -11.71 -4.68
N ASP A 169 18.74 -12.75 -3.88
CA ASP A 169 17.67 -13.68 -3.56
C ASP A 169 16.79 -13.18 -2.40
N GLU A 170 15.79 -13.96 -2.01
CA GLU A 170 14.87 -13.59 -0.93
C GLU A 170 15.59 -13.39 0.40
N GLU A 171 16.54 -14.28 0.77
CA GLU A 171 17.27 -14.17 2.03
C GLU A 171 18.18 -12.93 2.05
N LYS A 172 18.78 -12.61 0.92
CA LYS A 172 19.57 -11.38 0.79
C LYS A 172 18.71 -10.13 0.91
N LEU A 173 17.50 -10.15 0.34
CA LEU A 173 16.56 -9.05 0.49
C LEU A 173 16.09 -8.91 1.94
N TRP A 174 15.89 -10.03 2.67
CA TRP A 174 15.61 -10.05 4.11
C TRP A 174 16.76 -9.43 4.93
N GLU A 175 18.02 -9.74 4.63
CA GLU A 175 19.17 -9.13 5.29
C GLU A 175 19.19 -7.60 5.11
N HIS A 176 18.86 -7.13 3.90
CA HIS A 176 18.83 -5.70 3.61
C HIS A 176 17.64 -5.00 4.30
N LEU A 177 16.48 -5.65 4.36
CA LEU A 177 15.33 -5.15 5.11
C LEU A 177 15.62 -5.10 6.61
N GLU A 178 16.21 -6.13 7.18
CA GLU A 178 16.60 -6.16 8.60
C GLU A 178 17.56 -5.02 8.94
N TYR A 179 18.55 -4.77 8.08
CA TYR A 179 19.49 -3.66 8.25
C TYR A 179 18.76 -2.30 8.26
N PHE A 180 17.83 -2.10 7.35
CA PHE A 180 17.00 -0.90 7.27
C PHE A 180 16.14 -0.73 8.53
N ILE A 181 15.41 -1.77 8.93
CA ILE A 181 14.49 -1.77 10.08
C ILE A 181 15.22 -1.46 11.38
N LYS A 182 16.37 -2.09 11.64
CA LYS A 182 17.16 -1.87 12.86
C LYS A 182 17.69 -0.45 13.01
N ARG A 183 17.78 0.32 11.94
CA ARG A 183 18.20 1.73 11.97
C ARG A 183 17.01 2.69 12.01
N VAL A 184 15.93 2.40 11.28
CA VAL A 184 14.79 3.31 11.12
C VAL A 184 13.84 3.24 12.32
N ILE A 185 13.55 2.04 12.84
CA ILE A 185 12.52 1.89 13.89
C ILE A 185 12.87 2.62 15.19
N PRO A 186 14.13 2.60 15.72
CA PRO A 186 14.47 3.42 16.89
C PRO A 186 14.18 4.92 16.70
N ALA A 187 14.48 5.45 15.51
CA ALA A 187 14.20 6.85 15.20
C ALA A 187 12.69 7.13 15.04
N ALA A 188 11.94 6.16 14.52
CA ALA A 188 10.48 6.25 14.43
C ALA A 188 9.83 6.24 15.84
N GLU A 189 10.35 5.43 16.76
CA GLU A 189 9.93 5.44 18.18
C GLU A 189 10.16 6.80 18.82
N GLU A 190 11.38 7.36 18.68
CA GLU A 190 11.70 8.70 19.19
C GLU A 190 10.78 9.78 18.62
N ALA A 191 10.43 9.67 17.35
CA ALA A 191 9.57 10.63 16.64
C ALA A 191 8.07 10.40 16.88
N GLY A 192 7.66 9.30 17.55
CA GLY A 192 6.26 8.92 17.73
C GLY A 192 5.58 8.52 16.42
N VAL A 193 6.35 7.99 15.45
CA VAL A 193 5.86 7.58 14.13
C VAL A 193 5.73 6.05 14.08
N LYS A 194 4.59 5.55 13.64
CA LYS A 194 4.36 4.14 13.33
C LYS A 194 4.71 3.87 11.87
N MET A 195 5.65 2.98 11.66
CA MET A 195 5.99 2.47 10.33
C MET A 195 5.04 1.34 9.97
N ALA A 196 4.59 1.27 8.73
CA ALA A 196 3.61 0.30 8.25
C ALA A 196 4.05 -0.24 6.89
N ILE A 197 4.77 -1.38 6.87
CA ILE A 197 5.19 -1.98 5.60
C ILE A 197 3.99 -2.49 4.83
N HIS A 198 3.90 -2.14 3.55
CA HIS A 198 2.88 -2.66 2.63
C HIS A 198 3.31 -4.05 2.12
N PRO A 199 2.37 -5.02 2.00
CA PRO A 199 2.67 -6.30 1.36
C PRO A 199 3.13 -6.14 -0.08
N ASP A 200 3.87 -7.12 -0.56
CA ASP A 200 4.13 -7.23 -1.99
C ASP A 200 2.81 -7.40 -2.76
N ASP A 201 2.70 -6.80 -3.94
CA ASP A 201 1.49 -6.85 -4.77
C ASP A 201 1.83 -7.09 -6.25
N PRO A 202 1.65 -8.31 -6.75
CA PRO A 202 1.15 -9.49 -6.05
C PRO A 202 2.16 -10.07 -5.03
N PRO A 203 1.69 -10.89 -4.04
CA PRO A 203 2.53 -11.40 -2.95
C PRO A 203 3.30 -12.67 -3.36
N TYR A 204 3.97 -12.62 -4.47
CA TYR A 204 4.87 -13.66 -5.00
C TYR A 204 5.84 -13.07 -6.02
N SER A 205 6.98 -13.75 -6.22
CA SER A 205 8.03 -13.30 -7.15
C SER A 205 7.52 -13.15 -8.57
N ILE A 206 7.83 -12.00 -9.19
CA ILE A 206 7.51 -11.66 -10.57
C ILE A 206 8.76 -11.17 -11.29
N PHE A 207 8.88 -11.41 -12.59
CA PHE A 207 10.02 -10.97 -13.42
C PHE A 207 11.40 -11.39 -12.89
N GLY A 208 11.48 -12.47 -12.10
CA GLY A 208 12.70 -12.90 -11.44
C GLY A 208 13.13 -12.04 -10.23
N LEU A 209 12.30 -11.09 -9.80
CA LEU A 209 12.55 -10.27 -8.62
C LEU A 209 12.02 -10.96 -7.36
N PRO A 210 12.78 -10.97 -6.25
CA PRO A 210 12.32 -11.54 -4.99
C PRO A 210 11.19 -10.70 -4.38
N ARG A 211 10.26 -11.36 -3.69
CA ARG A 211 9.18 -10.76 -2.91
C ARG A 211 9.15 -11.42 -1.53
N ILE A 212 9.11 -10.63 -0.46
CA ILE A 212 9.33 -11.13 0.91
C ILE A 212 8.22 -10.80 1.91
N ILE A 213 7.32 -9.89 1.60
CA ILE A 213 6.15 -9.58 2.45
C ILE A 213 4.90 -10.20 1.82
N THR A 214 4.83 -11.54 1.85
CA THR A 214 3.97 -12.32 0.96
C THR A 214 2.94 -13.20 1.67
N CYS A 215 3.23 -13.69 2.87
CA CYS A 215 2.40 -14.66 3.60
C CYS A 215 2.46 -14.42 5.11
N LYS A 216 1.66 -15.18 5.86
CA LYS A 216 1.59 -15.04 7.32
C LYS A 216 2.94 -15.24 8.01
N GLU A 217 3.68 -16.25 7.63
CA GLU A 217 4.99 -16.57 8.19
C GLU A 217 5.98 -15.41 7.97
N ASN A 218 5.96 -14.83 6.79
CA ASN A 218 6.80 -13.68 6.46
C ASN A 218 6.39 -12.42 7.23
N LEU A 219 5.10 -12.21 7.49
CA LEU A 219 4.66 -11.12 8.38
C LEU A 219 5.15 -11.31 9.81
N ILE A 220 5.10 -12.53 10.33
CA ILE A 220 5.62 -12.85 11.66
C ILE A 220 7.13 -12.60 11.70
N ARG A 221 7.87 -13.12 10.72
CA ARG A 221 9.32 -12.86 10.58
C ARG A 221 9.62 -11.36 10.56
N PHE A 222 8.85 -10.58 9.78
CA PHE A 222 9.05 -9.14 9.66
C PHE A 222 8.89 -8.40 11.00
N VAL A 223 7.80 -8.64 11.73
CA VAL A 223 7.56 -7.92 13.00
C VAL A 223 8.53 -8.34 14.10
N GLU A 224 9.15 -9.52 13.97
CA GLU A 224 10.18 -10.05 14.86
C GLU A 224 11.60 -9.52 14.54
N LEU A 225 11.83 -8.89 13.37
CA LEU A 225 13.13 -8.23 13.08
C LEU A 225 13.44 -7.11 14.09
N TYR A 226 12.42 -6.44 14.59
CA TYR A 226 12.49 -5.45 15.65
C TYR A 226 11.15 -5.42 16.39
N ASP A 227 11.12 -5.93 17.61
CA ASP A 227 9.89 -6.07 18.41
C ASP A 227 9.44 -4.72 19.00
N SER A 228 8.65 -4.00 18.20
CA SER A 228 8.13 -2.68 18.56
C SER A 228 6.76 -2.46 17.92
N PRO A 229 5.80 -1.81 18.60
CA PRO A 229 4.55 -1.40 17.98
C PRO A 229 4.74 -0.36 16.85
N ASN A 230 5.91 0.28 16.78
CA ASN A 230 6.26 1.19 15.70
C ASN A 230 6.77 0.45 14.46
N ASN A 231 7.16 -0.84 14.57
CA ASN A 231 7.44 -1.75 13.48
C ASN A 231 6.19 -2.58 13.17
N GLY A 232 5.29 -2.05 12.39
CA GLY A 232 4.03 -2.71 12.05
C GLY A 232 3.81 -2.82 10.54
N VAL A 233 2.64 -3.29 10.19
CA VAL A 233 2.25 -3.60 8.83
C VAL A 233 1.07 -2.76 8.35
N THR A 234 1.03 -2.49 7.07
CA THR A 234 -0.19 -2.19 6.34
C THR A 234 -0.81 -3.53 5.95
N VAL A 235 -1.99 -3.85 6.48
CA VAL A 235 -2.70 -5.04 6.01
C VAL A 235 -3.53 -4.65 4.80
N CYS A 236 -3.06 -5.03 3.61
CA CYS A 236 -3.83 -4.94 2.37
C CYS A 236 -4.45 -6.30 2.08
N VAL A 237 -5.74 -6.48 2.44
CA VAL A 237 -6.40 -7.79 2.27
C VAL A 237 -6.48 -8.20 0.81
N GLY A 238 -6.63 -7.25 -0.12
CA GLY A 238 -6.64 -7.55 -1.55
C GLY A 238 -5.29 -8.06 -2.06
N SER A 239 -4.16 -7.46 -1.61
CA SER A 239 -2.84 -7.95 -1.97
C SER A 239 -2.61 -9.37 -1.46
N TYR A 240 -2.85 -9.64 -0.17
CA TYR A 240 -2.66 -10.99 0.37
C TYR A 240 -3.55 -12.03 -0.29
N ALA A 241 -4.84 -11.72 -0.48
CA ALA A 241 -5.79 -12.64 -1.09
C ALA A 241 -5.53 -12.92 -2.59
N SER A 242 -4.65 -12.15 -3.24
CA SER A 242 -4.27 -12.41 -4.63
C SER A 242 -3.36 -13.65 -4.79
N ASP A 243 -2.79 -14.17 -3.70
CA ASP A 243 -2.30 -15.55 -3.67
C ASP A 243 -3.39 -16.46 -3.06
N PRO A 244 -3.94 -17.43 -3.82
CA PRO A 244 -4.98 -18.32 -3.35
C PRO A 244 -4.59 -19.22 -2.17
N ASN A 245 -3.29 -19.28 -1.83
CA ASN A 245 -2.80 -20.02 -0.66
C ASN A 245 -2.88 -19.19 0.64
N ASN A 246 -3.13 -17.89 0.56
CA ASN A 246 -3.24 -17.02 1.71
C ASN A 246 -4.69 -16.92 2.21
N ASP A 247 -4.86 -16.95 3.52
CA ASP A 247 -6.07 -16.50 4.20
C ASP A 247 -5.83 -15.07 4.74
N ALA A 248 -6.28 -14.06 3.98
CA ALA A 248 -6.04 -12.66 4.32
C ALA A 248 -6.73 -12.24 5.63
N VAL A 249 -7.86 -12.88 5.99
CA VAL A 249 -8.57 -12.60 7.24
C VAL A 249 -7.81 -13.16 8.43
N GLU A 250 -7.29 -14.38 8.33
CA GLU A 250 -6.45 -14.96 9.39
C GLU A 250 -5.11 -14.23 9.52
N MET A 251 -4.52 -13.73 8.43
CA MET A 251 -3.33 -12.89 8.46
C MET A 251 -3.61 -11.58 9.20
N LEU A 252 -4.75 -10.94 8.94
CA LEU A 252 -5.20 -9.75 9.66
C LEU A 252 -5.35 -10.04 11.16
N LYS A 253 -6.06 -11.12 11.54
CA LYS A 253 -6.27 -11.51 12.94
C LYS A 253 -4.94 -11.75 13.68
N GLU A 254 -3.97 -12.40 13.02
CA GLU A 254 -2.64 -12.63 13.61
C GLU A 254 -1.91 -11.32 13.88
N MET A 255 -1.94 -10.36 12.95
CA MET A 255 -1.29 -9.07 13.14
C MET A 255 -2.02 -8.18 14.16
N LEU A 256 -3.35 -8.25 14.24
CA LEU A 256 -4.15 -7.60 15.30
C LEU A 256 -3.80 -8.14 16.69
N LYS A 257 -3.72 -9.46 16.84
CA LYS A 257 -3.31 -10.12 18.09
C LYS A 257 -1.93 -9.67 18.58
N ARG A 258 -1.01 -9.40 17.66
CA ARG A 258 0.34 -8.91 17.94
C ARG A 258 0.40 -7.39 18.14
N ASN A 259 -0.70 -6.66 17.94
CA ASN A 259 -0.75 -5.19 17.93
C ASN A 259 0.24 -4.59 16.91
N ARG A 260 0.20 -5.13 15.68
CA ARG A 260 1.08 -4.71 14.58
C ARG A 260 0.36 -4.16 13.36
N VAL A 261 -0.96 -4.04 13.37
CA VAL A 261 -1.71 -3.39 12.29
C VAL A 261 -1.65 -1.89 12.48
N ASN A 262 -0.80 -1.20 11.74
CA ASN A 262 -0.63 0.25 11.83
C ASN A 262 -1.47 0.98 10.76
N PHE A 263 -1.81 0.32 9.66
CA PHE A 263 -2.67 0.84 8.59
C PHE A 263 -3.45 -0.29 7.91
N MET A 264 -4.61 0.03 7.34
CA MET A 264 -5.47 -0.97 6.71
C MET A 264 -5.93 -0.55 5.32
N HIS A 265 -5.76 -1.46 4.33
CA HIS A 265 -6.35 -1.36 3.00
C HIS A 265 -7.44 -2.42 2.86
N ALA A 266 -8.67 -1.99 2.65
CA ALA A 266 -9.84 -2.85 2.63
C ALA A 266 -10.47 -2.89 1.23
N ARG A 267 -9.70 -3.30 0.22
CA ARG A 267 -10.22 -3.59 -1.12
C ARG A 267 -10.56 -5.06 -1.27
N ASN A 268 -11.50 -5.35 -2.15
CA ASN A 268 -11.81 -6.71 -2.55
C ASN A 268 -11.21 -7.01 -3.93
N ILE A 269 -10.88 -8.26 -4.16
CA ILE A 269 -10.43 -8.79 -5.46
C ILE A 269 -11.20 -10.08 -5.76
N ARG A 270 -11.29 -10.45 -7.02
CA ARG A 270 -11.85 -11.73 -7.43
C ARG A 270 -10.77 -12.60 -8.06
N LEU A 271 -10.50 -13.76 -7.45
CA LEU A 271 -9.68 -14.81 -8.05
C LEU A 271 -10.41 -15.40 -9.25
N THR A 272 -9.75 -15.48 -10.39
CA THR A 272 -10.38 -15.96 -11.64
C THR A 272 -10.41 -17.49 -11.76
N GLY A 273 -9.77 -18.20 -10.82
CA GLY A 273 -9.59 -19.66 -10.87
C GLY A 273 -8.54 -20.13 -11.89
N LYS A 274 -7.79 -19.21 -12.49
CA LYS A 274 -6.69 -19.49 -13.44
C LYS A 274 -5.36 -19.19 -12.78
N GLY A 275 -4.77 -20.18 -12.10
CA GLY A 275 -3.54 -20.00 -11.35
C GLY A 275 -3.67 -18.88 -10.30
N LYS A 276 -2.75 -17.94 -10.32
CA LYS A 276 -2.72 -16.77 -9.44
C LYS A 276 -3.31 -15.51 -10.09
N SER A 277 -4.15 -15.68 -11.12
CA SER A 277 -4.79 -14.54 -11.80
C SER A 277 -5.97 -13.99 -11.00
N PHE A 278 -6.09 -12.67 -10.97
CA PHE A 278 -7.16 -11.97 -10.25
C PHE A 278 -7.55 -10.66 -10.95
N GLU A 279 -8.70 -10.14 -10.58
CA GLU A 279 -9.20 -8.84 -10.99
C GLU A 279 -9.64 -8.02 -9.77
N GLU A 280 -9.48 -6.70 -9.85
CA GLU A 280 -10.08 -5.81 -8.86
C GLU A 280 -11.61 -5.86 -8.98
N SER A 281 -12.30 -5.94 -7.86
CA SER A 281 -13.76 -6.08 -7.83
C SER A 281 -14.41 -4.96 -7.02
N ALA A 282 -15.73 -4.89 -7.08
CA ALA A 282 -16.48 -4.09 -6.12
C ALA A 282 -16.22 -4.59 -4.69
N HIS A 283 -16.32 -3.69 -3.72
CA HIS A 283 -15.99 -3.99 -2.32
C HIS A 283 -16.92 -5.03 -1.63
N PRO A 284 -18.23 -5.09 -1.91
CA PRO A 284 -19.09 -6.06 -1.24
C PRO A 284 -18.64 -7.50 -1.46
N THR A 285 -18.75 -8.32 -0.41
CA THR A 285 -18.29 -9.72 -0.35
C THR A 285 -18.73 -10.57 -1.55
N GLU A 286 -19.95 -10.38 -2.03
CA GLU A 286 -20.53 -11.17 -3.15
C GLU A 286 -19.83 -10.94 -4.51
N TYR A 287 -19.08 -9.83 -4.66
CA TYR A 287 -18.39 -9.48 -5.91
C TYR A 287 -16.94 -9.92 -5.95
N GLY A 288 -16.38 -10.31 -4.82
CA GLY A 288 -14.97 -10.70 -4.73
C GLY A 288 -14.74 -12.03 -4.03
N SER A 289 -13.50 -12.29 -3.69
CA SER A 289 -13.06 -13.53 -3.03
C SER A 289 -12.80 -13.35 -1.53
N ILE A 290 -12.97 -12.14 -0.99
CA ILE A 290 -12.70 -11.82 0.42
C ILE A 290 -14.04 -11.57 1.13
N ASP A 291 -14.24 -12.20 2.28
CA ASP A 291 -15.34 -11.86 3.17
C ASP A 291 -15.06 -10.55 3.91
N MET A 292 -15.57 -9.46 3.35
CA MET A 292 -15.36 -8.11 3.90
C MET A 292 -16.08 -7.90 5.23
N TYR A 293 -17.13 -8.67 5.53
CA TYR A 293 -17.74 -8.65 6.85
C TYR A 293 -16.79 -9.19 7.91
N GLU A 294 -16.14 -10.34 7.66
CA GLU A 294 -15.15 -10.91 8.57
C GLU A 294 -13.94 -10.00 8.76
N VAL A 295 -13.50 -9.27 7.70
CA VAL A 295 -12.44 -8.26 7.81
C VAL A 295 -12.85 -7.17 8.82
N VAL A 296 -14.00 -6.55 8.64
CA VAL A 296 -14.47 -5.45 9.50
C VAL A 296 -14.77 -5.97 10.92
N LYS A 297 -15.31 -7.18 11.04
CA LYS A 297 -15.55 -7.83 12.32
C LYS A 297 -14.24 -8.08 13.08
N ALA A 298 -13.20 -8.56 12.43
CA ALA A 298 -11.90 -8.77 13.07
C ALA A 298 -11.31 -7.46 13.63
N LEU A 299 -11.41 -6.36 12.89
CA LEU A 299 -10.99 -5.03 13.35
C LEU A 299 -11.80 -4.57 14.57
N HIS A 300 -13.12 -4.77 14.53
CA HIS A 300 -14.02 -4.43 15.64
C HIS A 300 -13.71 -5.25 16.90
N ASP A 301 -13.60 -6.58 16.76
CA ASP A 301 -13.36 -7.50 17.88
C ASP A 301 -12.01 -7.21 18.59
N ALA A 302 -11.04 -6.71 17.83
CA ALA A 302 -9.75 -6.26 18.36
C ALA A 302 -9.77 -4.82 18.92
N ASN A 303 -10.91 -4.11 18.89
CA ASN A 303 -11.03 -2.69 19.23
C ASN A 303 -10.01 -1.82 18.47
N TRP A 304 -9.77 -2.14 17.20
CA TRP A 304 -8.79 -1.41 16.40
C TRP A 304 -9.37 -0.07 15.90
N GLU A 305 -8.66 1.03 16.15
CA GLU A 305 -9.11 2.39 15.83
C GLU A 305 -8.23 3.10 14.77
N GLY A 306 -7.33 2.39 14.14
CA GLY A 306 -6.41 2.96 13.15
C GLY A 306 -7.08 3.44 11.86
N PRO A 307 -6.29 4.05 10.96
CA PRO A 307 -6.77 4.50 9.66
C PRO A 307 -7.00 3.32 8.70
N ILE A 308 -8.14 3.37 8.00
CA ILE A 308 -8.56 2.40 6.99
C ILE A 308 -8.96 3.13 5.71
N ARG A 309 -8.61 2.58 4.56
CA ARG A 309 -9.05 3.10 3.26
C ARG A 309 -9.61 2.00 2.36
N PRO A 310 -10.53 2.34 1.42
CA PRO A 310 -11.08 1.39 0.44
C PRO A 310 -10.04 0.90 -0.57
N ASP A 311 -8.86 1.53 -0.65
CA ASP A 311 -7.75 1.24 -1.56
C ASP A 311 -8.12 1.41 -3.05
N HIS A 312 -7.90 0.39 -3.90
CA HIS A 312 -8.29 0.44 -5.30
C HIS A 312 -9.80 0.27 -5.49
N GLY A 313 -10.29 0.76 -6.62
CA GLY A 313 -11.65 0.54 -7.09
C GLY A 313 -11.66 0.39 -8.61
N ARG A 314 -12.82 0.01 -9.15
CA ARG A 314 -13.06 0.01 -10.59
C ARG A 314 -13.28 1.44 -11.07
N MET A 315 -13.13 1.67 -12.38
CA MET A 315 -13.56 2.90 -13.03
C MET A 315 -14.99 2.67 -13.56
N ILE A 316 -15.95 3.31 -12.90
CA ILE A 316 -17.39 3.14 -13.19
C ILE A 316 -17.99 4.43 -13.72
N TRP A 317 -19.16 4.33 -14.38
CA TRP A 317 -19.98 5.47 -14.85
C TRP A 317 -19.25 6.46 -15.76
N GLY A 318 -18.30 5.95 -16.56
CA GLY A 318 -17.52 6.77 -17.49
C GLY A 318 -16.46 7.64 -16.81
N GLU A 319 -16.10 7.35 -15.56
CA GLU A 319 -15.04 8.03 -14.86
C GLU A 319 -13.70 7.85 -15.57
N THR A 320 -12.92 8.94 -15.60
CA THR A 320 -11.56 8.96 -16.14
C THR A 320 -10.59 9.36 -15.05
N GLY A 321 -9.30 9.10 -15.25
CA GLY A 321 -8.26 9.47 -14.29
C GLY A 321 -7.25 8.34 -14.08
N ARG A 322 -6.61 8.34 -12.92
CA ARG A 322 -5.61 7.34 -12.57
C ARG A 322 -6.28 5.95 -12.42
N PRO A 323 -5.86 4.94 -13.19
CA PRO A 323 -6.45 3.60 -13.13
C PRO A 323 -6.48 3.04 -11.69
N GLY A 324 -7.64 2.53 -11.28
CA GLY A 324 -7.86 2.02 -9.93
C GLY A 324 -8.11 3.09 -8.85
N TYR A 325 -7.93 4.36 -9.17
CA TYR A 325 -8.03 5.46 -8.20
C TYR A 325 -9.09 6.50 -8.52
N GLY A 326 -10.14 6.13 -9.25
CA GLY A 326 -11.33 6.97 -9.45
C GLY A 326 -12.07 7.28 -8.14
N LEU A 327 -12.99 8.25 -8.19
CA LEU A 327 -13.77 8.66 -7.03
C LEU A 327 -14.90 7.66 -6.72
N PHE A 328 -15.68 7.28 -7.74
CA PHE A 328 -17.01 6.72 -7.51
C PHE A 328 -16.99 5.34 -6.84
N ASP A 329 -16.27 4.38 -7.39
CA ASP A 329 -16.27 3.02 -6.84
C ASP A 329 -15.57 2.98 -5.46
N ARG A 330 -14.51 3.78 -5.28
CA ARG A 330 -13.86 3.91 -3.96
C ARG A 330 -14.77 4.60 -2.93
N ALA A 331 -15.58 5.58 -3.33
CA ALA A 331 -16.57 6.21 -2.44
C ALA A 331 -17.68 5.24 -2.04
N LEU A 332 -18.16 4.42 -2.99
CA LEU A 332 -19.09 3.32 -2.69
C LEU A 332 -18.44 2.31 -1.72
N GLY A 333 -17.18 1.95 -1.96
CA GLY A 333 -16.41 1.07 -1.06
C GLY A 333 -16.27 1.64 0.35
N ALA A 334 -15.90 2.91 0.48
CA ALA A 334 -15.80 3.59 1.79
C ALA A 334 -17.16 3.59 2.52
N THR A 335 -18.24 3.88 1.82
CA THR A 335 -19.60 3.88 2.38
C THR A 335 -20.03 2.48 2.81
N TYR A 336 -19.72 1.46 2.00
CA TYR A 336 -19.97 0.06 2.34
C TYR A 336 -19.22 -0.37 3.61
N LEU A 337 -17.93 -0.07 3.70
CA LEU A 337 -17.11 -0.37 4.88
C LEU A 337 -17.64 0.35 6.14
N HIS A 338 -18.11 1.58 5.99
CA HIS A 338 -18.74 2.31 7.08
C HIS A 338 -20.04 1.65 7.54
N GLY A 339 -20.88 1.22 6.60
CA GLY A 339 -22.12 0.48 6.88
C GLY A 339 -21.86 -0.86 7.56
N LEU A 340 -20.83 -1.60 7.13
CA LEU A 340 -20.41 -2.85 7.81
C LEU A 340 -19.97 -2.57 9.25
N ALA A 341 -19.17 -1.52 9.48
CA ALA A 341 -18.72 -1.16 10.82
C ALA A 341 -19.91 -0.82 11.75
N GLU A 342 -20.92 -0.11 11.24
CA GLU A 342 -22.15 0.17 11.98
C GLU A 342 -22.92 -1.13 12.28
N ALA A 343 -23.06 -2.03 11.30
CA ALA A 343 -23.77 -3.28 11.48
C ALA A 343 -23.08 -4.20 12.50
N VAL A 344 -21.76 -4.34 12.42
CA VAL A 344 -20.97 -5.12 13.38
C VAL A 344 -21.12 -4.55 14.79
N ALA A 345 -20.95 -3.24 14.97
CA ALA A 345 -21.07 -2.60 16.28
C ALA A 345 -22.46 -2.74 16.91
N LYS A 346 -23.53 -2.79 16.11
CA LYS A 346 -24.90 -3.02 16.59
C LYS A 346 -25.18 -4.48 16.96
N ASN A 347 -24.56 -5.42 16.26
CA ASN A 347 -24.74 -6.85 16.49
C ASN A 347 -23.85 -7.43 17.59
N ALA A 348 -22.81 -6.71 17.99
CA ALA A 348 -21.89 -7.10 19.07
C ALA A 348 -22.46 -6.84 20.50
N LYS A 349 -23.69 -6.34 20.59
CA LYS A 349 -24.44 -6.13 21.85
C LYS A 349 -25.34 -7.31 22.12
#